data_c05ee37ee26ec943001a119b89f7d37c
#
_entry.id   c05ee37ee26ec943001a119b89f7d37c
#
_cell.length_a   1.000
_cell.length_b   1.000
_cell.length_c   1.000
_cell.angle_alpha   90.00
_cell.angle_beta   90.00
_cell.angle_gamma   90.00
#
_symmetry.space_group_name_H-M   'P 1'
#
loop_
_entity.id
_entity.type
_entity.pdbx_description
1 polymer ?
#
loop_
_entity_poly.entity_id
_entity_poly.type
_entity_poly.pdbx_seq_one_letter_code
_entity_poly.pdbx_strand_id
1 'polypeptide(L)'
;MAISVGWFRAAALTALVAVAFPAAAVHVEIQGGRSYMGSFGTNALFVESVFSAHRFGDSRFSWSPDVSLGWIDGRDIARYRGSRYGTRDCIWLVAAGARFHYGDANDWYRSLFFSVQPALQTGRTMALSGSLEFVSTLGWQGKRFSVQLRHISDGGLRDPNRGETMALVGVGFDL
;
A
#
# COMPACT_ATOMS: atom_id res chain seq x y z
N MET A 1 14.22 -40.68 2.69
CA MET A 1 12.79 -40.37 2.33
C MET A 1 12.46 -39.05 3.01
N ALA A 2 12.64 -37.90 2.29
CA ALA A 2 12.47 -36.58 2.84
C ALA A 2 11.21 -36.00 2.22
N ILE A 3 10.16 -35.82 3.03
CA ILE A 3 8.88 -35.25 2.64
C ILE A 3 9.02 -33.73 2.77
N SER A 4 8.82 -33.01 1.66
CA SER A 4 8.98 -31.57 1.53
C SER A 4 7.90 -30.80 2.32
N VAL A 5 8.35 -29.96 3.22
CA VAL A 5 7.54 -29.06 4.10
C VAL A 5 7.12 -27.77 3.38
N GLY A 6 7.00 -27.80 2.05
CA GLY A 6 6.76 -26.58 1.24
C GLY A 6 5.32 -26.11 1.08
N TRP A 7 4.32 -26.91 1.39
CA TRP A 7 2.91 -26.63 0.98
C TRP A 7 2.02 -26.01 2.05
N PHE A 8 2.47 -25.92 3.30
CA PHE A 8 1.66 -25.40 4.40
C PHE A 8 1.74 -23.88 4.61
N ARG A 9 2.61 -23.16 3.87
CA ARG A 9 2.76 -21.70 4.03
C ARG A 9 1.82 -20.87 3.14
N ALA A 10 1.23 -21.47 2.13
CA ALA A 10 0.31 -20.75 1.21
C ALA A 10 -1.15 -20.71 1.68
N ALA A 11 -1.56 -21.61 2.57
CA ALA A 11 -2.97 -21.73 3.01
C ALA A 11 -3.36 -20.78 4.17
N ALA A 12 -2.40 -20.16 4.85
CA ALA A 12 -2.66 -19.31 6.01
C ALA A 12 -3.01 -17.85 5.66
N LEU A 13 -2.82 -17.43 4.41
CA LEU A 13 -3.06 -16.03 3.99
C LEU A 13 -4.51 -15.75 3.56
N THR A 14 -5.30 -16.77 3.33
CA THR A 14 -6.68 -16.59 2.81
C THR A 14 -7.74 -16.40 3.90
N ALA A 15 -7.39 -16.54 5.17
CA ALA A 15 -8.36 -16.57 6.28
C ALA A 15 -8.50 -15.24 7.05
N LEU A 16 -7.76 -14.17 6.71
CA LEU A 16 -7.70 -12.98 7.58
C LEU A 16 -8.52 -11.78 7.08
N VAL A 17 -9.34 -11.91 6.05
CA VAL A 17 -10.15 -10.78 5.51
C VAL A 17 -11.64 -10.90 5.84
N ALA A 18 -12.07 -11.93 6.55
CA ALA A 18 -13.45 -12.06 7.00
C ALA A 18 -13.69 -11.41 8.39
N VAL A 19 -13.30 -10.15 8.56
CA VAL A 19 -13.94 -9.33 9.61
C VAL A 19 -15.28 -8.92 9.06
N ALA A 20 -16.36 -9.39 9.68
CA ALA A 20 -17.73 -9.04 9.35
C ALA A 20 -17.96 -7.53 9.53
N PHE A 21 -17.63 -6.74 8.51
CA PHE A 21 -18.17 -5.41 8.36
C PHE A 21 -19.62 -5.56 7.87
N PRO A 22 -20.57 -4.76 8.39
CA PRO A 22 -21.91 -4.70 7.81
C PRO A 22 -21.76 -4.41 6.31
N ALA A 23 -22.63 -4.95 5.47
CA ALA A 23 -22.59 -4.91 4.02
C ALA A 23 -22.43 -3.46 3.48
N ALA A 24 -21.24 -2.94 3.58
CA ALA A 24 -20.84 -1.67 2.99
C ALA A 24 -20.21 -2.01 1.63
N ALA A 25 -20.61 -1.32 0.58
CA ALA A 25 -19.95 -1.46 -0.72
C ALA A 25 -18.44 -1.28 -0.55
N VAL A 26 -17.67 -2.26 -0.99
CA VAL A 26 -16.21 -2.28 -0.88
C VAL A 26 -15.62 -2.34 -2.28
N HIS A 27 -14.77 -1.39 -2.60
CA HIS A 27 -13.94 -1.48 -3.79
C HIS A 27 -12.63 -2.16 -3.43
N VAL A 28 -12.37 -3.34 -3.99
CA VAL A 28 -11.13 -4.10 -3.78
C VAL A 28 -10.26 -3.95 -5.01
N GLU A 29 -8.98 -3.63 -4.81
CA GLU A 29 -8.03 -3.37 -5.87
C GLU A 29 -6.75 -4.17 -5.67
N ILE A 30 -6.25 -4.79 -6.76
CA ILE A 30 -4.92 -5.40 -6.81
C ILE A 30 -4.03 -4.47 -7.63
N GLN A 31 -2.92 -4.06 -7.05
CA GLN A 31 -2.01 -3.07 -7.61
C GLN A 31 -0.61 -3.65 -7.76
N GLY A 32 0.02 -3.39 -8.88
CA GLY A 32 1.40 -3.80 -9.14
C GLY A 32 2.20 -2.68 -9.76
N GLY A 33 3.50 -2.68 -9.50
CA GLY A 33 4.38 -1.66 -10.08
C GLY A 33 5.81 -1.71 -9.58
N ARG A 34 6.47 -0.57 -9.69
CA ARG A 34 7.88 -0.40 -9.32
C ARG A 34 8.02 0.56 -8.16
N SER A 35 8.75 0.12 -7.15
CA SER A 35 9.17 0.93 -6.00
C SER A 35 10.62 1.34 -6.14
N TYR A 36 10.95 2.55 -5.71
CA TYR A 36 12.28 3.14 -5.81
C TYR A 36 12.75 3.70 -4.46
N MET A 37 13.95 3.29 -4.06
CA MET A 37 14.75 3.96 -3.05
C MET A 37 15.85 4.76 -3.79
N GLY A 38 15.62 6.06 -3.98
CA GLY A 38 16.47 6.87 -4.89
C GLY A 38 16.38 6.32 -6.33
N SER A 39 17.53 5.97 -6.93
CA SER A 39 17.60 5.39 -8.29
C SER A 39 17.45 3.86 -8.33
N PHE A 40 17.31 3.18 -7.18
CA PHE A 40 17.29 1.73 -7.12
C PHE A 40 15.86 1.19 -7.07
N GLY A 41 15.42 0.60 -8.17
CA GLY A 41 14.07 0.08 -8.34
C GLY A 41 13.94 -1.39 -7.94
N THR A 42 12.73 -1.75 -7.45
CA THR A 42 12.30 -3.14 -7.21
C THR A 42 10.81 -3.29 -7.49
N ASN A 43 10.28 -4.51 -7.42
CA ASN A 43 8.85 -4.75 -7.64
C ASN A 43 8.06 -4.49 -6.36
N ALA A 44 6.81 -4.07 -6.53
CA ALA A 44 5.85 -3.92 -5.44
C ALA A 44 4.48 -4.43 -5.87
N LEU A 45 3.77 -5.02 -4.91
CA LEU A 45 2.40 -5.53 -5.07
C LEU A 45 1.58 -5.11 -3.84
N PHE A 46 0.33 -4.67 -4.08
CA PHE A 46 -0.60 -4.30 -3.02
C PHE A 46 -1.98 -4.88 -3.29
N VAL A 47 -2.69 -5.16 -2.22
CA VAL A 47 -4.14 -5.36 -2.21
C VAL A 47 -4.72 -4.27 -1.33
N GLU A 48 -5.67 -3.51 -1.85
CA GLU A 48 -6.29 -2.38 -1.17
C GLU A 48 -7.80 -2.53 -1.16
N SER A 49 -8.42 -2.18 -0.04
CA SER A 49 -9.88 -2.21 0.15
C SER A 49 -10.33 -0.83 0.57
N VAL A 50 -11.17 -0.21 -0.25
CA VAL A 50 -11.74 1.11 -0.03
C VAL A 50 -13.21 0.96 0.28
N PHE A 51 -13.63 1.44 1.42
CA PHE A 51 -15.00 1.31 1.91
C PHE A 51 -15.87 2.47 1.44
N SER A 52 -17.17 2.41 1.76
CA SER A 52 -18.14 3.43 1.38
C SER A 52 -17.71 4.83 1.76
N ALA A 53 -17.96 5.77 0.86
CA ALA A 53 -17.59 7.16 1.04
C ALA A 53 -18.55 7.90 1.97
N HIS A 54 -18.00 8.75 2.83
CA HIS A 54 -18.70 9.64 3.73
C HIS A 54 -18.45 11.09 3.33
N ARG A 55 -19.49 11.92 3.21
CA ARG A 55 -19.32 13.35 2.95
C ARG A 55 -19.03 14.12 4.24
N PHE A 56 -18.26 15.20 4.13
CA PHE A 56 -18.11 16.19 5.20
C PHE A 56 -19.23 17.21 5.13
N GLY A 57 -20.36 16.94 5.77
CA GLY A 57 -21.56 17.77 5.72
C GLY A 57 -22.01 18.01 4.28
N ASP A 58 -22.32 19.27 3.94
CA ASP A 58 -22.74 19.68 2.60
C ASP A 58 -21.57 20.01 1.66
N SER A 59 -20.33 19.76 2.08
CA SER A 59 -19.15 20.05 1.28
C SER A 59 -19.00 19.06 0.12
N ARG A 60 -18.20 19.44 -0.88
CA ARG A 60 -17.83 18.58 -2.01
C ARG A 60 -16.70 17.58 -1.65
N PHE A 61 -16.18 17.65 -0.42
CA PHE A 61 -15.21 16.67 0.09
C PHE A 61 -15.89 15.41 0.62
N SER A 62 -15.30 14.28 0.31
CA SER A 62 -15.66 13.00 0.90
C SER A 62 -14.43 12.22 1.29
N TRP A 63 -14.58 11.32 2.23
CA TRP A 63 -13.54 10.40 2.66
C TRP A 63 -14.09 8.98 2.71
N SER A 64 -13.20 8.02 2.54
CA SER A 64 -13.50 6.59 2.65
C SER A 64 -12.47 5.95 3.56
N PRO A 65 -12.85 5.07 4.49
CA PRO A 65 -11.89 4.20 5.14
C PRO A 65 -11.12 3.40 4.09
N ASP A 66 -9.82 3.19 4.31
CA ASP A 66 -8.91 2.62 3.32
C ASP A 66 -7.91 1.71 4.03
N VAL A 67 -7.81 0.46 3.61
CA VAL A 67 -6.92 -0.56 4.19
C VAL A 67 -6.12 -1.21 3.09
N SER A 68 -4.81 -1.34 3.27
CA SER A 68 -3.94 -1.99 2.29
C SER A 68 -2.99 -3.01 2.92
N LEU A 69 -2.76 -4.09 2.19
CA LEU A 69 -1.71 -5.07 2.42
C LEU A 69 -0.70 -4.96 1.28
N GLY A 70 0.56 -4.72 1.59
CA GLY A 70 1.63 -4.51 0.63
C GLY A 70 2.77 -5.50 0.76
N TRP A 71 3.40 -5.77 -0.37
CA TRP A 71 4.67 -6.48 -0.47
C TRP A 71 5.60 -5.69 -1.37
N ILE A 72 6.83 -5.47 -0.90
CA ILE A 72 7.90 -4.81 -1.65
C ILE A 72 9.08 -5.76 -1.68
N ASP A 73 9.56 -6.09 -2.87
CA ASP A 73 10.67 -7.00 -3.05
C ASP A 73 11.98 -6.38 -2.57
N GLY A 74 12.91 -7.24 -2.16
CA GLY A 74 14.26 -6.84 -1.82
C GLY A 74 15.08 -6.49 -3.07
N ARG A 75 16.19 -5.78 -2.85
CA ARG A 75 17.16 -5.46 -3.91
C ARG A 75 18.57 -5.69 -3.40
N ASP A 76 19.43 -6.28 -4.23
CA ASP A 76 20.83 -6.51 -3.86
C ASP A 76 21.71 -5.31 -4.31
N ILE A 77 21.95 -4.38 -3.42
CA ILE A 77 22.79 -3.20 -3.68
C ILE A 77 24.08 -3.35 -2.90
N ALA A 78 25.19 -3.54 -3.63
CA ALA A 78 26.50 -3.87 -3.06
C ALA A 78 26.95 -2.91 -1.95
N ARG A 79 26.72 -1.58 -2.10
CA ARG A 79 27.13 -0.58 -1.11
C ARG A 79 26.42 -0.67 0.23
N TYR A 80 25.30 -1.40 0.31
CA TYR A 80 24.55 -1.60 1.55
C TYR A 80 24.74 -3.00 2.15
N ARG A 81 25.55 -3.85 1.52
CA ARG A 81 25.93 -5.16 2.08
C ARG A 81 26.68 -4.95 3.38
N GLY A 82 26.27 -5.64 4.45
CA GLY A 82 26.88 -5.53 5.76
C GLY A 82 26.49 -4.28 6.59
N SER A 83 25.64 -3.40 6.07
CA SER A 83 25.04 -2.34 6.89
C SER A 83 24.01 -2.92 7.87
N ARG A 84 23.77 -2.21 8.98
CA ARG A 84 22.75 -2.59 9.99
C ARG A 84 21.36 -2.78 9.35
N TYR A 85 21.04 -1.97 8.35
CA TYR A 85 19.82 -2.05 7.56
C TYR A 85 20.21 -2.23 6.09
N GLY A 86 20.11 -3.47 5.61
CA GLY A 86 20.36 -3.80 4.20
C GLY A 86 19.19 -3.39 3.29
N THR A 87 19.23 -3.92 2.08
CA THR A 87 18.16 -3.71 1.08
C THR A 87 17.69 -5.03 0.49
N ARG A 88 18.20 -6.17 0.99
CA ARG A 88 17.97 -7.51 0.42
C ARG A 88 16.66 -8.13 0.87
N ASP A 89 16.17 -7.78 2.05
CA ASP A 89 14.96 -8.38 2.60
C ASP A 89 13.72 -7.78 1.90
N CYS A 90 12.74 -8.62 1.64
CA CYS A 90 11.43 -8.15 1.25
C CYS A 90 10.68 -7.59 2.46
N ILE A 91 9.76 -6.67 2.20
CA ILE A 91 8.94 -6.01 3.20
C ILE A 91 7.49 -6.41 2.97
N TRP A 92 6.84 -6.85 4.05
CA TRP A 92 5.39 -6.90 4.17
C TRP A 92 4.92 -5.72 4.98
N LEU A 93 3.82 -5.13 4.56
CA LEU A 93 3.26 -3.94 5.21
C LEU A 93 1.75 -4.06 5.25
N VAL A 94 1.17 -3.66 6.39
CA VAL A 94 -0.27 -3.45 6.54
C VAL A 94 -0.49 -1.99 6.90
N ALA A 95 -1.43 -1.34 6.22
CA ALA A 95 -1.75 0.06 6.44
C ALA A 95 -3.27 0.24 6.51
N ALA A 96 -3.70 1.21 7.32
CA ALA A 96 -5.10 1.59 7.41
C ALA A 96 -5.23 3.09 7.62
N GLY A 97 -6.19 3.72 6.97
CA GLY A 97 -6.37 5.17 7.05
C GLY A 97 -7.58 5.67 6.28
N ALA A 98 -7.40 6.75 5.54
CA ALA A 98 -8.47 7.39 4.81
C ALA A 98 -8.02 7.84 3.42
N ARG A 99 -8.91 7.64 2.47
CA ARG A 99 -8.84 8.15 1.10
C ARG A 99 -9.80 9.31 0.95
N PHE A 100 -9.35 10.39 0.35
CA PHE A 100 -10.08 11.63 0.18
C PHE A 100 -10.34 11.90 -1.30
N HIS A 101 -11.56 12.33 -1.61
CA HIS A 101 -11.97 12.80 -2.93
C HIS A 101 -12.60 14.18 -2.83
N TYR A 102 -12.49 14.93 -3.90
CA TYR A 102 -13.16 16.21 -4.06
C TYR A 102 -14.00 16.21 -5.33
N GLY A 103 -15.21 16.78 -5.26
CA GLY A 103 -16.12 16.93 -6.40
C GLY A 103 -17.42 16.14 -6.27
N ASP A 104 -18.35 16.44 -7.16
CA ASP A 104 -19.62 15.71 -7.30
C ASP A 104 -19.47 14.51 -8.25
N ALA A 105 -20.47 13.63 -8.29
CA ALA A 105 -20.40 12.36 -9.01
C ALA A 105 -20.07 12.49 -10.52
N ASN A 106 -20.44 13.60 -11.13
CA ASN A 106 -20.24 13.86 -12.55
C ASN A 106 -18.96 14.66 -12.87
N ASP A 107 -18.22 15.07 -11.87
CA ASP A 107 -16.97 15.81 -12.07
C ASP A 107 -15.84 14.84 -12.47
N TRP A 108 -15.13 15.15 -13.56
CA TRP A 108 -14.03 14.30 -14.03
C TRP A 108 -12.90 14.17 -13.00
N TYR A 109 -12.64 15.20 -12.21
CA TYR A 109 -11.62 15.21 -11.16
C TYR A 109 -12.05 14.47 -9.90
N ARG A 110 -13.31 14.03 -9.80
CA ARG A 110 -13.79 13.12 -8.74
C ARG A 110 -13.01 11.81 -8.69
N SER A 111 -12.47 11.38 -9.83
CA SER A 111 -11.59 10.20 -9.93
C SER A 111 -10.21 10.42 -9.34
N LEU A 112 -9.79 11.67 -9.10
CA LEU A 112 -8.54 11.95 -8.38
C LEU A 112 -8.75 11.74 -6.89
N PHE A 113 -7.74 11.17 -6.23
CA PHE A 113 -7.77 10.96 -4.80
C PHE A 113 -6.41 11.20 -4.14
N PHE A 114 -6.46 11.50 -2.86
CA PHE A 114 -5.32 11.49 -1.96
C PHE A 114 -5.63 10.56 -0.79
N SER A 115 -4.68 9.70 -0.40
CA SER A 115 -4.83 8.79 0.74
C SER A 115 -3.67 8.94 1.71
N VAL A 116 -3.96 8.82 3.00
CA VAL A 116 -2.96 8.78 4.08
C VAL A 116 -3.29 7.61 4.99
N GLN A 117 -2.28 6.76 5.23
CA GLN A 117 -2.43 5.57 6.05
C GLN A 117 -1.18 5.41 6.95
N PRO A 118 -1.28 5.43 8.28
CA PRO A 118 -0.28 4.81 9.14
C PRO A 118 -0.15 3.32 8.80
N ALA A 119 1.08 2.80 8.86
CA ALA A 119 1.42 1.46 8.45
C ALA A 119 2.38 0.77 9.41
N LEU A 120 2.19 -0.52 9.60
CA LEU A 120 3.14 -1.40 10.26
C LEU A 120 3.83 -2.26 9.22
N GLN A 121 5.14 -2.44 9.35
CA GLN A 121 5.91 -3.22 8.39
C GLN A 121 6.86 -4.22 9.07
N THR A 122 7.27 -5.24 8.31
CA THR A 122 8.29 -6.22 8.65
C THR A 122 9.60 -5.89 7.95
N GLY A 123 10.64 -6.66 8.08
CA GLY A 123 11.81 -6.60 7.20
C GLY A 123 12.48 -5.23 7.09
N ARG A 124 12.91 -4.64 8.18
CA ARG A 124 13.54 -3.31 8.24
C ARG A 124 14.70 -3.18 7.27
N THR A 125 14.62 -2.20 6.39
CA THR A 125 15.62 -1.93 5.35
C THR A 125 16.17 -0.51 5.44
N MET A 126 17.15 -0.19 4.58
CA MET A 126 17.68 1.17 4.45
C MET A 126 16.62 2.19 4.00
N ALA A 127 15.60 1.73 3.28
CA ALA A 127 14.50 2.57 2.84
C ALA A 127 13.46 2.79 3.95
N LEU A 128 13.08 1.70 4.64
CA LEU A 128 12.04 1.66 5.66
C LEU A 128 12.64 0.99 6.92
N SER A 129 13.27 1.78 7.76
CA SER A 129 14.01 1.26 8.92
C SER A 129 13.18 1.22 10.20
N GLY A 130 12.08 1.94 10.25
CA GLY A 130 11.09 1.91 11.31
C GLY A 130 10.18 0.68 11.22
N SER A 131 9.47 0.33 12.27
CA SER A 131 8.35 -0.61 12.23
C SER A 131 7.02 0.09 11.93
N LEU A 132 6.95 1.39 12.23
CA LEU A 132 5.84 2.28 11.92
C LEU A 132 6.27 3.22 10.81
N GLU A 133 5.48 3.29 9.77
CA GLU A 133 5.67 4.12 8.59
C GLU A 133 4.35 4.85 8.26
N PHE A 134 4.42 5.83 7.37
CA PHE A 134 3.25 6.50 6.80
C PHE A 134 3.23 6.26 5.30
N VAL A 135 2.08 5.86 4.80
CA VAL A 135 1.80 5.70 3.36
C VAL A 135 1.01 6.90 2.90
N SER A 136 1.53 7.63 1.92
CA SER A 136 0.82 8.72 1.23
C SER A 136 0.64 8.33 -0.22
N THR A 137 -0.58 8.44 -0.74
CA THR A 137 -0.88 8.06 -2.12
C THR A 137 -1.63 9.19 -2.82
N LEU A 138 -1.19 9.54 -4.00
CA LEU A 138 -1.93 10.37 -4.95
C LEU A 138 -2.28 9.51 -6.16
N GLY A 139 -3.54 9.49 -6.57
CA GLY A 139 -3.94 8.62 -7.66
C GLY A 139 -5.16 9.10 -8.43
N TRP A 140 -5.38 8.40 -9.52
CA TRP A 140 -6.60 8.44 -10.30
C TRP A 140 -7.24 7.04 -10.29
N GLN A 141 -8.53 6.97 -10.02
CA GLN A 141 -9.29 5.73 -9.97
C GLN A 141 -10.48 5.79 -10.92
N GLY A 142 -10.48 4.95 -11.94
CA GLY A 142 -11.64 4.67 -12.77
C GLY A 142 -12.47 3.52 -12.21
N LYS A 143 -13.41 3.01 -13.00
CA LYS A 143 -14.30 1.90 -12.56
C LYS A 143 -13.57 0.59 -12.32
N ARG A 144 -12.51 0.30 -13.08
CA ARG A 144 -11.78 -0.98 -13.02
C ARG A 144 -10.27 -0.82 -12.96
N PHE A 145 -9.75 0.36 -13.25
CA PHE A 145 -8.31 0.60 -13.33
C PHE A 145 -7.94 1.82 -12.50
N SER A 146 -6.77 1.78 -11.92
CA SER A 146 -6.17 2.94 -11.26
C SER A 146 -4.72 3.15 -11.68
N VAL A 147 -4.26 4.37 -11.49
CA VAL A 147 -2.84 4.74 -11.57
C VAL A 147 -2.51 5.55 -10.32
N GLN A 148 -1.44 5.16 -9.63
CA GLN A 148 -1.10 5.73 -8.34
C GLN A 148 0.39 6.04 -8.24
N LEU A 149 0.68 7.15 -7.58
CA LEU A 149 2.01 7.48 -7.04
C LEU A 149 1.92 7.37 -5.53
N ARG A 150 2.68 6.43 -4.95
CA ARG A 150 2.67 6.13 -3.51
C ARG A 150 4.05 6.40 -2.93
N HIS A 151 4.08 7.03 -1.76
CA HIS A 151 5.29 7.23 -0.97
C HIS A 151 5.12 6.64 0.42
N ILE A 152 6.16 5.93 0.88
CA ILE A 152 6.21 5.31 2.21
C ILE A 152 7.47 5.81 2.92
N SER A 153 7.31 6.36 4.11
CA SER A 153 8.41 6.79 4.98
C SER A 153 7.92 6.99 6.42
N ASP A 154 8.83 7.05 7.36
CA ASP A 154 8.50 7.38 8.75
C ASP A 154 8.47 8.89 9.03
N GLY A 155 8.55 9.74 7.98
CA GLY A 155 8.58 11.19 8.13
C GLY A 155 9.88 11.74 8.74
N GLY A 156 10.97 10.96 8.71
CA GLY A 156 12.25 11.34 9.30
C GLY A 156 12.35 11.12 10.82
N LEU A 157 11.48 10.28 11.39
CA LEU A 157 11.51 9.95 12.82
C LEU A 157 12.70 9.07 13.20
N ARG A 158 13.29 8.35 12.24
CA ARG A 158 14.44 7.46 12.44
C ARG A 158 15.40 7.50 11.27
N ASP A 159 16.71 7.44 11.57
CA ASP A 159 17.77 7.25 10.57
C ASP A 159 18.26 5.78 10.56
N PRO A 160 18.55 5.24 9.36
CA PRO A 160 18.27 5.76 8.04
C PRO A 160 16.83 5.47 7.61
N ASN A 161 16.08 6.42 7.11
CA ASN A 161 14.80 6.20 6.44
C ASN A 161 14.82 6.97 5.12
N ARG A 162 15.18 6.29 4.02
CA ARG A 162 15.28 6.90 2.69
C ARG A 162 13.94 6.99 1.97
N GLY A 163 12.94 6.30 2.51
CA GLY A 163 11.62 6.17 1.91
C GLY A 163 11.60 5.29 0.66
N GLU A 164 10.41 4.86 0.33
CA GLU A 164 10.06 4.17 -0.92
C GLU A 164 9.06 5.02 -1.68
N THR A 165 9.36 5.32 -2.94
CA THR A 165 8.41 5.99 -3.85
C THR A 165 8.09 5.04 -4.99
N MET A 166 6.81 4.82 -5.28
CA MET A 166 6.39 3.83 -6.25
C MET A 166 5.31 4.34 -7.18
N ALA A 167 5.39 3.90 -8.44
CA ALA A 167 4.33 4.02 -9.41
C ALA A 167 3.61 2.67 -9.53
N LEU A 168 2.30 2.68 -9.33
CA LEU A 168 1.45 1.51 -9.32
C LEU A 168 0.34 1.65 -10.35
N VAL A 169 -0.02 0.54 -10.97
CA VAL A 169 -1.26 0.38 -11.73
C VAL A 169 -2.11 -0.69 -11.06
N GLY A 170 -3.42 -0.47 -10.99
CA GLY A 170 -4.35 -1.35 -10.30
C GLY A 170 -5.50 -1.81 -11.15
N VAL A 171 -6.05 -2.96 -10.79
CA VAL A 171 -7.32 -3.49 -11.30
C VAL A 171 -8.24 -3.70 -10.11
N GLY A 172 -9.43 -3.08 -10.17
CA GLY A 172 -10.39 -3.04 -9.08
C GLY A 172 -11.74 -3.66 -9.40
N PHE A 173 -12.43 -4.08 -8.35
CA PHE A 173 -13.73 -4.73 -8.37
C PHE A 173 -14.58 -4.22 -7.21
N ASP A 174 -15.85 -3.95 -7.48
CA ASP A 174 -16.85 -3.60 -6.46
C ASP A 174 -17.50 -4.90 -5.94
N LEU A 175 -17.61 -5.02 -4.60
CA LEU A 175 -18.17 -6.16 -3.89
C LEU A 175 -19.44 -5.73 -3.10
#